data_16632fd70a16829007a57b2ccb25629a
#
_entry.id   16632fd70a16829007a57b2ccb25629a
#
_cell.length_a   1.000
_cell.length_b   1.000
_cell.length_c   1.000
_cell.angle_alpha   90.00
_cell.angle_beta   90.00
_cell.angle_gamma   90.00
#
_symmetry.space_group_name_H-M   'P 1'
#
loop_
_entity.id
_entity.type
_entity.pdbx_description
1 polymer ?
#
loop_
_entity_poly.entity_id
_entity_poly.type
_entity_poly.pdbx_seq_one_letter_code
_entity_poly.pdbx_strand_id
1 'polypeptide(L)'
;FLIYRILRLNYYIIRFYSSKFLSDIIGGSCVGSTHSPDREVRAWSRASHRSWSEGTLNDPLGTSKTLWPVSRSQAMFLPEFQIRQIPLQTAYTFLNVIAQGAYGKVYRIQKRDTGQFFALKVICKARVVAENGVSQAKQEVAIQKLVGHHPFILDCSHRWQGRKTLYILTNYVSGGELYSLIEECGCLPETIVRIYVAEIALAIDFLHNAGVVHRDIKATNVLLDDEGHVIIIDFGLAKWLNHTERTNTLCGTPEYMAPEIFKRQYYGQEVDWWSLGVLTCFMLTNKYPYSASSELLAGDRGLNYMSPGTLPSNAENISPAAKDLLKRLLQPDPCLRLRSLLSLQRIAFFMGHNLQSFMAKKESPFKLLGRKIQVEDERRPKEFSDFDSSIGDSLSRAEDRRFDE
;
A
#
# COMPACT_ATOMS: atom_id res chain seq x y z
N PHE A 1 15.44 16.49 -4.03
CA PHE A 1 14.66 17.45 -4.86
C PHE A 1 13.71 16.72 -5.82
N LEU A 2 14.09 15.53 -6.38
CA LEU A 2 13.24 14.75 -7.28
C LEU A 2 12.07 14.07 -6.55
N ILE A 3 12.27 13.57 -5.34
CA ILE A 3 11.26 12.92 -4.48
C ILE A 3 10.11 13.89 -4.15
N TYR A 4 10.40 15.19 -4.00
CA TYR A 4 9.38 16.22 -3.74
C TYR A 4 8.46 16.48 -4.96
N ARG A 5 8.95 16.27 -6.18
CA ARG A 5 8.18 16.42 -7.43
C ARG A 5 7.23 15.24 -7.66
N ILE A 6 7.66 14.01 -7.35
CA ILE A 6 6.85 12.78 -7.54
C ILE A 6 5.71 12.74 -6.52
N LEU A 7 5.94 13.14 -5.27
CA LEU A 7 4.89 13.22 -4.24
C LEU A 7 3.85 14.31 -4.53
N ARG A 8 4.25 15.41 -5.19
CA ARG A 8 3.34 16.49 -5.58
C ARG A 8 2.44 16.10 -6.77
N LEU A 9 2.93 15.31 -7.72
CA LEU A 9 2.13 14.80 -8.84
C LEU A 9 1.05 13.82 -8.37
N ASN A 10 1.38 12.90 -7.45
CA ASN A 10 0.40 11.97 -6.86
C ASN A 10 -0.70 12.72 -6.08
N TYR A 11 -0.35 13.82 -5.38
CA TYR A 11 -1.32 14.65 -4.67
C TYR A 11 -2.30 15.37 -5.60
N TYR A 12 -1.83 15.86 -6.76
CA TYR A 12 -2.67 16.58 -7.73
C TYR A 12 -3.60 15.64 -8.52
N ILE A 13 -3.16 14.45 -8.86
CA ILE A 13 -3.99 13.48 -9.61
C ILE A 13 -5.18 13.01 -8.77
N ILE A 14 -4.97 12.72 -7.47
CA ILE A 14 -6.04 12.31 -6.56
C ILE A 14 -7.04 13.46 -6.32
N ARG A 15 -6.58 14.72 -6.23
CA ARG A 15 -7.44 15.88 -5.95
C ARG A 15 -8.25 16.34 -7.16
N PHE A 16 -7.73 16.19 -8.38
CA PHE A 16 -8.44 16.63 -9.60
C PHE A 16 -9.65 15.75 -9.93
N TYR A 17 -9.65 14.48 -9.48
CA TYR A 17 -10.73 13.54 -9.76
C TYR A 17 -11.77 13.43 -8.64
N SER A 18 -11.46 13.87 -7.42
CA SER A 18 -12.39 13.83 -6.29
C SER A 18 -13.47 14.93 -6.35
N SER A 19 -13.18 16.08 -6.94
CA SER A 19 -14.12 17.24 -6.95
C SER A 19 -15.19 17.17 -8.05
N LYS A 20 -15.03 16.34 -9.08
CA LYS A 20 -15.99 16.26 -10.20
C LYS A 20 -17.07 15.17 -10.03
N PHE A 21 -16.96 14.33 -8.98
CA PHE A 21 -17.86 13.18 -8.80
C PHE A 21 -19.06 13.44 -7.90
N LEU A 22 -19.16 14.61 -7.27
CA LEU A 22 -20.22 14.93 -6.31
C LEU A 22 -21.43 15.67 -6.91
N SER A 23 -21.39 16.05 -8.20
CA SER A 23 -22.50 16.78 -8.82
C SER A 23 -23.54 15.90 -9.55
N ASP A 24 -23.25 14.62 -9.79
CA ASP A 24 -24.10 13.80 -10.67
C ASP A 24 -24.96 12.74 -9.95
N ILE A 25 -25.03 12.75 -8.59
CA ILE A 25 -25.79 11.73 -7.83
C ILE A 25 -27.01 12.29 -7.05
N ILE A 26 -27.31 13.58 -7.17
CA ILE A 26 -28.51 14.14 -6.51
C ILE A 26 -29.56 14.54 -7.55
N GLY A 27 -30.25 13.55 -8.08
CA GLY A 27 -31.39 13.79 -8.98
C GLY A 27 -32.21 12.53 -9.20
N GLY A 28 -32.93 12.07 -8.19
CA GLY A 28 -33.84 10.93 -8.33
C GLY A 28 -34.95 10.96 -7.30
N SER A 29 -36.04 11.60 -7.67
CA SER A 29 -37.31 11.60 -6.97
C SER A 29 -37.92 10.20 -6.89
N CYS A 30 -38.29 9.71 -5.72
CA CYS A 30 -39.11 8.52 -5.58
C CYS A 30 -40.42 8.85 -4.89
N VAL A 31 -41.48 8.67 -5.63
CA VAL A 31 -42.86 8.64 -5.19
C VAL A 31 -43.16 7.29 -4.52
N GLY A 32 -43.91 7.36 -3.41
CA GLY A 32 -44.18 6.22 -2.53
C GLY A 32 -45.26 5.25 -3.02
N SER A 33 -45.32 4.14 -2.38
CA SER A 33 -46.58 3.43 -2.10
C SER A 33 -46.49 2.49 -0.91
N THR A 34 -47.57 2.47 -0.19
CA THR A 34 -48.00 1.82 1.04
C THR A 34 -48.07 0.30 0.97
N HIS A 35 -47.76 -0.40 2.04
CA HIS A 35 -48.55 -1.29 2.89
C HIS A 35 -47.68 -2.24 3.72
N SER A 36 -48.00 -2.24 5.03
CA SER A 36 -47.47 -3.16 6.04
C SER A 36 -48.18 -4.53 6.00
N PRO A 37 -47.58 -5.57 6.64
CA PRO A 37 -48.28 -6.07 7.80
C PRO A 37 -47.39 -6.28 9.03
N ASP A 38 -48.01 -6.05 10.17
CA ASP A 38 -47.55 -6.25 11.52
C ASP A 38 -46.87 -7.60 11.78
N ARG A 39 -45.64 -7.55 12.33
CA ARG A 39 -45.07 -8.65 13.10
C ARG A 39 -44.84 -8.17 14.52
N GLU A 40 -45.51 -8.80 15.47
CA GLU A 40 -45.32 -8.64 16.90
C GLU A 40 -43.82 -8.75 17.27
N VAL A 41 -43.24 -7.64 17.70
CA VAL A 41 -41.88 -7.55 18.20
C VAL A 41 -41.88 -7.96 19.66
N ARG A 42 -41.11 -9.02 19.98
CA ARG A 42 -41.05 -9.61 21.33
C ARG A 42 -40.62 -8.60 22.42
N ALA A 43 -41.18 -8.74 23.59
CA ALA A 43 -41.14 -7.77 24.71
C ALA A 43 -39.74 -7.37 25.23
N TRP A 44 -38.69 -8.16 24.97
CA TRP A 44 -37.31 -7.84 25.41
C TRP A 44 -36.63 -6.74 24.56
N SER A 45 -37.15 -6.45 23.37
CA SER A 45 -36.63 -5.37 22.54
C SER A 45 -36.99 -3.97 23.03
N ARG A 46 -38.04 -3.84 23.88
CA ARG A 46 -38.44 -2.56 24.46
C ARG A 46 -37.54 -2.07 25.59
N ALA A 47 -36.84 -2.95 26.29
CA ALA A 47 -35.88 -2.57 27.33
C ALA A 47 -34.58 -2.01 26.78
N SER A 48 -34.13 -2.48 25.62
CA SER A 48 -32.89 -2.01 24.97
C SER A 48 -33.08 -0.64 24.27
N HIS A 49 -34.27 -0.31 23.81
CA HIS A 49 -34.54 0.99 23.17
C HIS A 49 -34.54 2.19 24.15
N ARG A 50 -34.70 1.94 25.44
CA ARG A 50 -34.70 3.05 26.44
C ARG A 50 -33.27 3.49 26.82
N SER A 51 -32.24 2.68 26.56
CA SER A 51 -30.83 3.01 26.91
C SER A 51 -30.08 3.74 25.80
N TRP A 52 -30.63 3.79 24.59
CA TRP A 52 -29.96 4.36 23.40
C TRP A 52 -30.85 5.47 22.82
N SER A 53 -30.97 6.59 23.54
CA SER A 53 -31.58 7.78 22.96
C SER A 53 -30.65 8.43 21.95
N GLU A 54 -31.23 9.20 21.03
CA GLU A 54 -30.49 9.97 20.05
C GLU A 54 -29.42 10.88 20.69
N GLY A 55 -29.74 11.43 21.89
CA GLY A 55 -28.81 12.19 22.72
C GLY A 55 -27.64 11.36 23.21
N THR A 56 -27.83 10.06 23.54
CA THR A 56 -26.73 9.16 23.95
C THR A 56 -25.79 8.82 22.77
N LEU A 57 -26.34 8.75 21.56
CA LEU A 57 -25.54 8.51 20.35
C LEU A 57 -24.76 9.76 19.93
N ASN A 58 -25.32 10.95 20.15
CA ASN A 58 -24.70 12.21 19.78
C ASN A 58 -23.71 12.74 20.83
N ASP A 59 -23.95 12.50 22.11
CA ASP A 59 -23.04 12.82 23.21
C ASP A 59 -22.94 11.66 24.21
N PRO A 60 -22.21 10.60 23.87
CA PRO A 60 -22.09 9.42 24.71
C PRO A 60 -21.38 9.68 26.05
N LEU A 61 -20.50 10.68 26.12
CA LEU A 61 -19.75 11.00 27.33
C LEU A 61 -20.58 11.77 28.35
N GLY A 62 -21.55 12.59 27.88
CA GLY A 62 -22.44 13.38 28.75
C GLY A 62 -23.65 12.60 29.26
N THR A 63 -24.10 11.57 28.54
CA THR A 63 -25.38 10.91 28.81
C THR A 63 -25.24 9.49 29.36
N SER A 64 -24.11 8.82 29.21
CA SER A 64 -23.90 7.45 29.70
C SER A 64 -23.16 7.41 31.03
N LYS A 65 -23.73 6.75 32.01
CA LYS A 65 -23.13 6.47 33.33
C LYS A 65 -22.31 5.16 33.35
N THR A 66 -22.23 4.42 32.23
CA THR A 66 -21.46 3.21 32.13
C THR A 66 -20.09 3.52 31.54
N LEU A 67 -19.06 2.74 31.89
CA LEU A 67 -17.69 2.82 31.35
C LEU A 67 -17.62 2.62 29.83
N TRP A 68 -18.74 2.45 29.16
CA TRP A 68 -18.87 2.30 27.73
C TRP A 68 -19.70 3.46 27.19
N PRO A 69 -19.03 4.50 26.68
CA PRO A 69 -19.01 4.67 25.24
C PRO A 69 -17.63 5.08 24.73
N VAL A 70 -17.24 4.44 23.67
CA VAL A 70 -16.11 4.82 22.85
C VAL A 70 -16.49 6.11 22.12
N SER A 71 -15.62 7.12 22.12
CA SER A 71 -15.85 8.34 21.35
C SER A 71 -16.10 8.03 19.88
N ARG A 72 -16.91 8.82 19.18
CA ARG A 72 -17.21 8.62 17.75
C ARG A 72 -15.93 8.51 16.92
N SER A 73 -14.91 9.34 17.22
CA SER A 73 -13.61 9.34 16.56
C SER A 73 -12.80 8.05 16.79
N GLN A 74 -13.10 7.31 17.84
CA GLN A 74 -12.49 6.00 18.09
C GLN A 74 -13.35 4.86 17.53
N ALA A 75 -14.67 4.94 17.66
CA ALA A 75 -15.59 3.93 17.16
C ALA A 75 -15.44 3.71 15.64
N MET A 76 -15.16 4.77 14.86
CA MET A 76 -14.98 4.72 13.41
C MET A 76 -13.88 3.76 12.96
N PHE A 77 -12.83 3.59 13.78
CA PHE A 77 -11.66 2.78 13.44
C PHE A 77 -11.68 1.38 14.05
N LEU A 78 -12.73 1.03 14.80
CA LEU A 78 -12.95 -0.32 15.30
C LEU A 78 -13.54 -1.23 14.19
N PRO A 79 -13.33 -2.55 14.25
CA PRO A 79 -12.48 -3.28 15.19
C PRO A 79 -11.00 -3.34 14.78
N GLU A 80 -10.61 -2.82 13.63
CA GLU A 80 -9.27 -3.00 13.06
C GLU A 80 -8.19 -2.35 13.92
N PHE A 81 -8.47 -1.16 14.47
CA PHE A 81 -7.59 -0.48 15.42
C PHE A 81 -8.17 -0.55 16.82
N GLN A 82 -7.65 -1.42 17.64
CA GLN A 82 -8.09 -1.56 19.03
C GLN A 82 -7.66 -0.34 19.87
N ILE A 83 -8.49 0.07 20.81
CA ILE A 83 -8.14 1.12 21.77
C ILE A 83 -7.18 0.52 22.79
N ARG A 84 -5.92 0.92 22.74
CA ARG A 84 -4.87 0.49 23.67
C ARG A 84 -4.01 1.67 24.06
N GLN A 85 -3.67 1.75 25.34
CA GLN A 85 -2.63 2.64 25.85
C GLN A 85 -1.33 1.83 25.92
N ILE A 86 -0.51 1.93 24.88
CA ILE A 86 0.84 1.37 24.91
C ILE A 86 1.77 2.49 25.39
N PRO A 87 2.56 2.26 26.44
CA PRO A 87 3.49 3.26 26.94
C PRO A 87 4.71 3.37 26.01
N LEU A 88 4.52 3.99 24.84
CA LEU A 88 5.55 4.09 23.79
C LEU A 88 6.83 4.72 24.33
N GLN A 89 6.72 5.75 25.17
CA GLN A 89 7.86 6.48 25.72
C GLN A 89 8.76 5.63 26.64
N THR A 90 8.16 4.73 27.42
CA THR A 90 8.90 3.87 28.35
C THR A 90 9.37 2.57 27.70
N ALA A 91 8.61 2.05 26.76
CA ALA A 91 8.89 0.78 26.09
C ALA A 91 9.86 0.90 24.90
N TYR A 92 9.87 2.07 24.22
CA TYR A 92 10.65 2.25 23.00
C TYR A 92 11.50 3.52 23.03
N THR A 93 12.64 3.47 22.35
CA THR A 93 13.47 4.64 22.01
C THR A 93 13.20 5.02 20.57
N PHE A 94 12.84 6.29 20.32
CA PHE A 94 12.65 6.83 18.97
C PHE A 94 13.98 7.26 18.39
N LEU A 95 14.32 6.80 17.19
CA LEU A 95 15.62 7.07 16.56
C LEU A 95 15.48 8.15 15.48
N ASN A 96 14.85 7.83 14.35
CA ASN A 96 14.72 8.75 13.23
C ASN A 96 13.41 8.53 12.47
N VAL A 97 13.03 9.55 11.67
CA VAL A 97 11.95 9.41 10.68
C VAL A 97 12.53 8.74 9.44
N ILE A 98 11.96 7.62 9.04
CA ILE A 98 12.37 6.84 7.86
C ILE A 98 11.51 7.14 6.63
N ALA A 99 10.24 7.49 6.84
CA ALA A 99 9.35 7.88 5.74
C ALA A 99 8.29 8.89 6.19
N GLN A 100 7.79 9.69 5.26
CA GLN A 100 6.69 10.62 5.49
C GLN A 100 5.69 10.50 4.33
N GLY A 101 4.46 10.09 4.67
CA GLY A 101 3.34 9.97 3.73
C GLY A 101 2.28 11.06 3.92
N ALA A 102 1.21 10.98 3.13
CA ALA A 102 0.10 11.94 3.15
C ALA A 102 -0.59 12.01 4.52
N TYR A 103 -0.77 10.87 5.17
CA TYR A 103 -1.54 10.77 6.43
C TYR A 103 -0.68 10.78 7.68
N GLY A 104 0.65 10.63 7.57
CA GLY A 104 1.51 10.52 8.76
C GLY A 104 2.97 10.27 8.47
N LYS A 105 3.68 9.80 9.48
CA LYS A 105 5.12 9.54 9.44
C LYS A 105 5.43 8.13 9.90
N VAL A 106 6.53 7.57 9.41
CA VAL A 106 7.08 6.29 9.85
C VAL A 106 8.38 6.54 10.59
N TYR A 107 8.49 6.03 11.80
CA TYR A 107 9.64 6.17 12.68
C TYR A 107 10.36 4.84 12.81
N ARG A 108 11.70 4.86 12.79
CA ARG A 108 12.51 3.77 13.29
C ARG A 108 12.55 3.89 14.81
N ILE A 109 12.17 2.83 15.49
CA ILE A 109 12.16 2.77 16.95
C ILE A 109 12.86 1.50 17.42
N GLN A 110 13.43 1.54 18.63
CA GLN A 110 14.08 0.40 19.25
C GLN A 110 13.36 0.03 20.53
N LYS A 111 13.04 -1.22 20.72
CA LYS A 111 12.44 -1.72 21.94
C LYS A 111 13.52 -1.82 23.04
N ARG A 112 13.29 -1.17 24.19
CA ARG A 112 14.34 -0.97 25.22
C ARG A 112 14.77 -2.27 25.90
N ASP A 113 13.87 -3.22 26.10
CA ASP A 113 14.14 -4.50 26.79
C ASP A 113 14.90 -5.50 25.91
N THR A 114 14.63 -5.52 24.59
CA THR A 114 15.21 -6.51 23.67
C THR A 114 16.26 -5.93 22.72
N GLY A 115 16.33 -4.60 22.59
CA GLY A 115 17.17 -3.94 21.59
C GLY A 115 16.68 -4.12 20.14
N GLN A 116 15.56 -4.80 19.93
CA GLN A 116 15.02 -5.06 18.60
C GLN A 116 14.48 -3.78 17.94
N PHE A 117 14.72 -3.64 16.63
CA PHE A 117 14.25 -2.51 15.83
C PHE A 117 12.88 -2.79 15.23
N PHE A 118 12.05 -1.72 15.21
CA PHE A 118 10.72 -1.72 14.64
C PHE A 118 10.51 -0.46 13.78
N ALA A 119 9.53 -0.53 12.87
CA ALA A 119 8.99 0.63 12.18
C ALA A 119 7.60 0.95 12.75
N LEU A 120 7.40 2.19 13.20
CA LEU A 120 6.13 2.68 13.74
C LEU A 120 5.54 3.71 12.78
N LYS A 121 4.47 3.33 12.07
CA LYS A 121 3.66 4.23 11.24
C LYS A 121 2.64 4.94 12.15
N VAL A 122 2.71 6.25 12.20
CA VAL A 122 1.84 7.12 13.01
C VAL A 122 0.97 7.93 12.05
N ILE A 123 -0.35 7.76 12.12
CA ILE A 123 -1.32 8.32 11.18
C ILE A 123 -2.27 9.26 11.92
N CYS A 124 -2.47 10.47 11.41
CA CYS A 124 -3.39 11.46 11.97
C CYS A 124 -4.83 11.13 11.55
N LYS A 125 -5.71 10.84 12.52
CA LYS A 125 -7.13 10.52 12.27
C LYS A 125 -7.87 11.64 11.56
N ALA A 126 -7.62 12.91 11.94
CA ALA A 126 -8.29 14.05 11.34
C ALA A 126 -8.02 14.13 9.82
N ARG A 127 -6.78 13.84 9.38
CA ARG A 127 -6.44 13.79 7.94
C ARG A 127 -7.15 12.65 7.23
N VAL A 128 -7.16 11.46 7.83
CA VAL A 128 -7.85 10.28 7.28
C VAL A 128 -9.34 10.55 7.10
N VAL A 129 -9.97 11.20 8.09
CA VAL A 129 -11.40 11.55 8.03
C VAL A 129 -11.66 12.63 6.99
N ALA A 130 -10.85 13.69 6.95
CA ALA A 130 -10.98 14.77 5.99
C ALA A 130 -10.90 14.32 4.52
N GLU A 131 -10.13 13.25 4.26
CA GLU A 131 -9.97 12.68 2.91
C GLU A 131 -10.87 11.46 2.66
N ASN A 132 -11.86 11.19 3.53
CA ASN A 132 -12.75 10.03 3.47
C ASN A 132 -12.01 8.68 3.45
N GLY A 133 -10.79 8.63 3.99
CA GLY A 133 -9.90 7.47 3.94
C GLY A 133 -10.11 6.41 5.03
N VAL A 134 -11.16 6.51 5.86
CA VAL A 134 -11.38 5.59 7.00
C VAL A 134 -11.50 4.14 6.53
N SER A 135 -12.31 3.89 5.51
CA SER A 135 -12.48 2.55 4.95
C SER A 135 -11.17 2.00 4.38
N GLN A 136 -10.40 2.83 3.70
CA GLN A 136 -9.10 2.47 3.13
C GLN A 136 -8.08 2.13 4.22
N ALA A 137 -7.97 2.95 5.28
CA ALA A 137 -7.07 2.69 6.40
C ALA A 137 -7.40 1.38 7.15
N LYS A 138 -8.70 1.07 7.29
CA LYS A 138 -9.16 -0.19 7.88
C LYS A 138 -8.85 -1.38 6.98
N GLN A 139 -9.08 -1.24 5.67
CA GLN A 139 -8.81 -2.28 4.68
C GLN A 139 -7.32 -2.59 4.58
N GLU A 140 -6.44 -1.59 4.57
CA GLU A 140 -4.97 -1.75 4.57
C GLU A 140 -4.53 -2.70 5.69
N VAL A 141 -4.91 -2.42 6.93
CA VAL A 141 -4.49 -3.25 8.08
C VAL A 141 -5.20 -4.59 8.15
N ALA A 142 -6.45 -4.70 7.65
CA ALA A 142 -7.17 -5.97 7.59
C ALA A 142 -6.51 -6.93 6.60
N ILE A 143 -6.14 -6.43 5.42
CA ILE A 143 -5.41 -7.20 4.41
C ILE A 143 -4.04 -7.61 4.96
N GLN A 144 -3.25 -6.65 5.47
CA GLN A 144 -1.91 -6.93 5.99
C GLN A 144 -1.92 -7.98 7.10
N LYS A 145 -2.93 -7.96 7.98
CA LYS A 145 -3.09 -8.99 9.01
C LYS A 145 -3.31 -10.38 8.43
N LEU A 146 -4.08 -10.48 7.35
CA LEU A 146 -4.39 -11.76 6.72
C LEU A 146 -3.16 -12.34 6.02
N VAL A 147 -2.42 -11.50 5.29
CA VAL A 147 -1.37 -11.93 4.37
C VAL A 147 0.05 -11.84 4.95
N GLY A 148 0.25 -11.18 6.09
CA GLY A 148 1.58 -10.87 6.65
C GLY A 148 2.39 -12.09 7.11
N HIS A 149 1.80 -13.29 7.15
CA HIS A 149 2.53 -14.52 7.47
C HIS A 149 3.35 -15.07 6.29
N HIS A 150 3.22 -14.48 5.08
CA HIS A 150 4.01 -14.88 3.93
C HIS A 150 5.45 -14.32 4.03
N PRO A 151 6.52 -15.10 3.71
CA PRO A 151 7.91 -14.70 3.94
C PRO A 151 8.37 -13.48 3.15
N PHE A 152 7.66 -13.09 2.09
CA PHE A 152 7.97 -11.94 1.24
C PHE A 152 6.95 -10.79 1.40
N ILE A 153 6.17 -10.78 2.47
CA ILE A 153 5.20 -9.72 2.78
C ILE A 153 5.46 -9.21 4.19
N LEU A 154 5.43 -7.87 4.36
CA LEU A 154 5.65 -7.26 5.67
C LEU A 154 4.50 -7.58 6.62
N ASP A 155 4.82 -8.23 7.74
CA ASP A 155 3.85 -8.49 8.81
C ASP A 155 3.58 -7.25 9.66
N CYS A 156 2.33 -7.11 10.10
CA CYS A 156 1.90 -6.10 11.05
C CYS A 156 1.81 -6.70 12.45
N SER A 157 2.87 -6.52 13.25
CA SER A 157 2.96 -7.09 14.59
C SER A 157 1.87 -6.56 15.53
N HIS A 158 1.64 -5.24 15.53
CA HIS A 158 0.64 -4.59 16.38
C HIS A 158 0.02 -3.39 15.70
N ARG A 159 -1.27 -3.15 16.00
CA ARG A 159 -2.00 -1.96 15.58
C ARG A 159 -2.97 -1.53 16.67
N TRP A 160 -3.05 -0.24 16.90
CA TRP A 160 -3.93 0.34 17.91
C TRP A 160 -4.23 1.80 17.60
N GLN A 161 -5.09 2.40 18.37
CA GLN A 161 -5.43 3.79 18.27
C GLN A 161 -5.34 4.52 19.62
N GLY A 162 -4.85 5.75 19.57
CA GLY A 162 -4.96 6.76 20.59
C GLY A 162 -6.21 7.65 20.38
N ARG A 163 -6.24 8.80 21.02
CA ARG A 163 -7.32 9.77 20.83
C ARG A 163 -7.32 10.39 19.43
N LYS A 164 -6.17 10.87 18.95
CA LYS A 164 -5.99 11.60 17.69
C LYS A 164 -5.26 10.80 16.62
N THR A 165 -4.62 9.70 16.96
CA THR A 165 -3.70 8.96 16.10
C THR A 165 -4.04 7.49 15.97
N LEU A 166 -3.66 6.91 14.82
CA LEU A 166 -3.59 5.47 14.59
C LEU A 166 -2.11 5.07 14.55
N TYR A 167 -1.82 3.88 15.04
CA TYR A 167 -0.47 3.33 15.12
C TYR A 167 -0.44 1.96 14.48
N ILE A 168 0.57 1.73 13.64
CA ILE A 168 0.88 0.43 13.04
C ILE A 168 2.35 0.14 13.31
N LEU A 169 2.63 -0.95 14.03
CA LEU A 169 3.96 -1.41 14.38
C LEU A 169 4.31 -2.63 13.54
N THR A 170 5.42 -2.56 12.82
CA THR A 170 5.97 -3.64 12.00
C THR A 170 7.42 -3.89 12.37
N ASN A 171 7.98 -5.03 12.00
CA ASN A 171 9.42 -5.24 12.07
C ASN A 171 10.14 -4.21 11.18
N TYR A 172 11.31 -3.76 11.62
CA TYR A 172 12.16 -2.90 10.80
C TYR A 172 12.89 -3.77 9.77
N VAL A 173 12.82 -3.38 8.50
CA VAL A 173 13.50 -4.04 7.40
C VAL A 173 14.74 -3.22 7.04
N SER A 174 15.94 -3.81 7.15
CA SER A 174 17.20 -3.09 7.22
C SER A 174 17.93 -2.90 5.88
N GLY A 175 17.60 -3.68 4.85
CA GLY A 175 18.31 -3.66 3.57
C GLY A 175 17.92 -2.52 2.63
N GLY A 176 16.98 -1.64 3.04
CA GLY A 176 16.54 -0.48 2.25
C GLY A 176 15.53 -0.84 1.16
N GLU A 177 15.26 0.13 0.28
CA GLU A 177 14.33 -0.05 -0.85
C GLU A 177 15.03 -0.71 -2.04
N LEU A 178 14.33 -1.57 -2.77
CA LEU A 178 14.81 -2.13 -4.04
C LEU A 178 15.10 -1.01 -5.06
N TYR A 179 14.35 0.09 -5.00
CA TYR A 179 14.61 1.27 -5.81
C TYR A 179 16.02 1.82 -5.59
N SER A 180 16.45 1.99 -4.34
CA SER A 180 17.78 2.48 -4.00
C SER A 180 18.88 1.53 -4.49
N LEU A 181 18.67 0.21 -4.39
CA LEU A 181 19.60 -0.77 -4.91
C LEU A 181 19.78 -0.64 -6.44
N ILE A 182 18.67 -0.45 -7.18
CA ILE A 182 18.73 -0.28 -8.64
C ILE A 182 19.44 1.03 -9.00
N GLU A 183 19.15 2.13 -8.31
CA GLU A 183 19.83 3.43 -8.53
C GLU A 183 21.35 3.34 -8.29
N GLU A 184 21.77 2.61 -7.25
CA GLU A 184 23.18 2.43 -6.92
C GLU A 184 23.91 1.51 -7.92
N CYS A 185 23.29 0.41 -8.33
CA CYS A 185 23.90 -0.59 -9.21
C CYS A 185 23.74 -0.26 -10.70
N GLY A 186 22.77 0.57 -11.06
CA GLY A 186 22.31 0.77 -12.43
C GLY A 186 21.44 -0.42 -12.88
N CYS A 187 22.04 -1.38 -13.60
CA CYS A 187 21.35 -2.61 -14.00
C CYS A 187 21.74 -3.76 -13.07
N LEU A 188 20.77 -4.57 -12.65
CA LEU A 188 21.03 -5.75 -11.84
C LEU A 188 21.36 -6.97 -12.72
N PRO A 189 22.27 -7.86 -12.29
CA PRO A 189 22.55 -9.13 -12.96
C PRO A 189 21.28 -9.99 -13.07
N GLU A 190 21.10 -10.69 -14.19
CA GLU A 190 19.95 -11.57 -14.42
C GLU A 190 19.76 -12.65 -13.35
N THR A 191 20.84 -13.11 -12.72
CA THR A 191 20.79 -14.04 -11.59
C THR A 191 20.07 -13.46 -10.39
N ILE A 192 20.32 -12.20 -10.06
CA ILE A 192 19.65 -11.47 -8.98
C ILE A 192 18.20 -11.15 -9.35
N VAL A 193 17.99 -10.66 -10.58
CA VAL A 193 16.64 -10.37 -11.07
C VAL A 193 15.77 -11.62 -11.05
N ARG A 194 16.32 -12.79 -11.34
CA ARG A 194 15.59 -14.06 -11.25
C ARG A 194 15.10 -14.35 -9.84
N ILE A 195 15.94 -14.13 -8.82
CA ILE A 195 15.56 -14.30 -7.42
C ILE A 195 14.41 -13.33 -7.09
N TYR A 196 14.58 -12.04 -7.38
CA TYR A 196 13.57 -11.03 -7.06
C TYR A 196 12.24 -11.25 -7.77
N VAL A 197 12.26 -11.60 -9.06
CA VAL A 197 11.04 -11.91 -9.82
C VAL A 197 10.36 -13.15 -9.25
N ALA A 198 11.10 -14.19 -8.86
CA ALA A 198 10.55 -15.39 -8.26
C ALA A 198 9.86 -15.07 -6.91
N GLU A 199 10.54 -14.34 -6.04
CA GLU A 199 10.04 -13.99 -4.70
C GLU A 199 8.80 -13.09 -4.77
N ILE A 200 8.83 -12.06 -5.63
CA ILE A 200 7.68 -11.17 -5.83
C ILE A 200 6.51 -11.93 -6.48
N ALA A 201 6.76 -12.80 -7.46
CA ALA A 201 5.73 -13.61 -8.10
C ALA A 201 5.06 -14.58 -7.11
N LEU A 202 5.83 -15.18 -6.19
CA LEU A 202 5.31 -16.03 -5.11
C LEU A 202 4.38 -15.23 -4.19
N ALA A 203 4.77 -14.01 -3.83
CA ALA A 203 3.94 -13.13 -3.00
C ALA A 203 2.67 -12.69 -3.74
N ILE A 204 2.76 -12.33 -5.03
CA ILE A 204 1.60 -11.95 -5.87
C ILE A 204 0.62 -13.14 -5.98
N ASP A 205 1.11 -14.33 -6.28
CA ASP A 205 0.26 -15.52 -6.38
C ASP A 205 -0.43 -15.84 -5.06
N PHE A 206 0.28 -15.71 -3.94
CA PHE A 206 -0.29 -15.87 -2.61
C PHE A 206 -1.39 -14.84 -2.32
N LEU A 207 -1.16 -13.55 -2.64
CA LEU A 207 -2.17 -12.49 -2.51
C LEU A 207 -3.41 -12.78 -3.35
N HIS A 208 -3.23 -13.17 -4.60
CA HIS A 208 -4.31 -13.47 -5.54
C HIS A 208 -5.14 -14.67 -5.08
N ASN A 209 -4.51 -15.72 -4.53
CA ASN A 209 -5.20 -16.87 -3.95
C ASN A 209 -5.98 -16.50 -2.68
N ALA A 210 -5.51 -15.49 -1.93
CA ALA A 210 -6.25 -14.90 -0.81
C ALA A 210 -7.36 -13.93 -1.24
N GLY A 211 -7.59 -13.73 -2.55
CA GLY A 211 -8.58 -12.79 -3.09
C GLY A 211 -8.17 -11.32 -2.94
N VAL A 212 -6.87 -11.03 -2.90
CA VAL A 212 -6.32 -9.66 -2.75
C VAL A 212 -5.55 -9.27 -4.00
N VAL A 213 -5.77 -8.07 -4.52
CA VAL A 213 -4.97 -7.43 -5.58
C VAL A 213 -4.22 -6.26 -4.96
N HIS A 214 -2.91 -6.18 -5.17
CA HIS A 214 -2.06 -5.15 -4.55
C HIS A 214 -2.19 -3.78 -5.21
N ARG A 215 -2.18 -3.72 -6.54
CA ARG A 215 -2.37 -2.55 -7.42
C ARG A 215 -1.29 -1.46 -7.37
N ASP A 216 -0.22 -1.64 -6.59
CA ASP A 216 0.93 -0.70 -6.52
C ASP A 216 2.26 -1.44 -6.30
N ILE A 217 2.50 -2.54 -7.02
CA ILE A 217 3.79 -3.24 -7.03
C ILE A 217 4.80 -2.35 -7.79
N LYS A 218 5.83 -1.87 -7.07
CA LYS A 218 6.88 -1.00 -7.60
C LYS A 218 8.15 -1.10 -6.76
N ALA A 219 9.26 -0.59 -7.27
CA ALA A 219 10.58 -0.69 -6.62
C ALA A 219 10.64 -0.03 -5.23
N THR A 220 9.88 1.06 -5.00
CA THR A 220 9.82 1.73 -3.69
C THR A 220 8.90 1.03 -2.69
N ASN A 221 8.01 0.13 -3.14
CA ASN A 221 7.13 -0.68 -2.29
C ASN A 221 7.67 -2.10 -2.06
N VAL A 222 8.91 -2.34 -2.46
CA VAL A 222 9.67 -3.57 -2.17
C VAL A 222 10.89 -3.19 -1.35
N LEU A 223 10.92 -3.61 -0.08
CA LEU A 223 12.08 -3.52 0.77
C LEU A 223 12.92 -4.79 0.66
N LEU A 224 14.15 -4.70 1.11
CA LEU A 224 15.10 -5.81 1.18
C LEU A 224 15.42 -6.13 2.65
N ASP A 225 15.42 -7.40 3.02
CA ASP A 225 15.84 -7.82 4.34
C ASP A 225 17.38 -7.75 4.48
N ASP A 226 17.93 -8.21 5.59
CA ASP A 226 19.36 -8.17 5.89
C ASP A 226 20.20 -9.07 4.98
N GLU A 227 19.61 -10.06 4.33
CA GLU A 227 20.26 -10.89 3.32
C GLU A 227 19.97 -10.44 1.87
N GLY A 228 19.09 -9.45 1.69
CA GLY A 228 18.69 -8.88 0.41
C GLY A 228 17.47 -9.53 -0.22
N HIS A 229 16.69 -10.34 0.50
CA HIS A 229 15.44 -10.90 0.01
C HIS A 229 14.31 -9.87 0.08
N VAL A 230 13.35 -9.98 -0.83
CA VAL A 230 12.28 -8.99 -0.95
C VAL A 230 11.25 -9.08 0.17
N ILE A 231 10.73 -7.92 0.56
CA ILE A 231 9.59 -7.76 1.47
C ILE A 231 8.64 -6.73 0.85
N ILE A 232 7.48 -7.17 0.39
CA ILE A 232 6.45 -6.27 -0.17
C ILE A 232 5.76 -5.52 0.96
N ILE A 233 5.62 -4.20 0.77
CA ILE A 233 5.01 -3.28 1.73
C ILE A 233 3.88 -2.49 1.08
N ASP A 234 3.14 -1.73 1.92
CA ASP A 234 2.13 -0.74 1.52
C ASP A 234 0.90 -1.31 0.80
N PHE A 235 -0.07 -1.74 1.60
CA PHE A 235 -1.37 -2.22 1.14
C PHE A 235 -2.43 -1.12 1.04
N GLY A 236 -2.01 0.16 1.05
CA GLY A 236 -2.92 1.32 0.99
C GLY A 236 -3.80 1.37 -0.26
N LEU A 237 -3.34 0.81 -1.37
CA LEU A 237 -4.12 0.68 -2.60
C LEU A 237 -4.67 -0.74 -2.83
N ALA A 238 -4.33 -1.72 -1.98
CA ALA A 238 -4.80 -3.09 -2.15
C ALA A 238 -6.32 -3.20 -2.05
N LYS A 239 -6.90 -4.19 -2.70
CA LYS A 239 -8.35 -4.41 -2.72
C LYS A 239 -8.70 -5.89 -2.66
N TRP A 240 -9.77 -6.21 -1.91
CA TRP A 240 -10.41 -7.51 -1.98
C TRP A 240 -11.08 -7.66 -3.35
N LEU A 241 -10.61 -8.60 -4.15
CA LEU A 241 -11.14 -8.96 -5.47
C LEU A 241 -10.95 -10.45 -5.70
N ASN A 242 -12.02 -11.22 -5.63
CA ASN A 242 -12.01 -12.63 -6.01
C ASN A 242 -11.72 -12.78 -7.51
N HIS A 243 -11.37 -13.98 -7.95
CA HIS A 243 -10.99 -14.26 -9.35
C HIS A 243 -12.03 -13.81 -10.40
N THR A 244 -13.32 -13.77 -10.03
CA THR A 244 -14.41 -13.36 -10.92
C THR A 244 -14.77 -11.87 -10.79
N GLU A 245 -14.33 -11.22 -9.71
CA GLU A 245 -14.64 -9.82 -9.46
C GLU A 245 -13.71 -8.89 -10.26
N ARG A 246 -14.24 -7.74 -10.63
CA ARG A 246 -13.53 -6.71 -11.39
C ARG A 246 -13.76 -5.34 -10.77
N THR A 247 -12.82 -4.44 -10.99
CA THR A 247 -12.89 -3.02 -10.59
C THR A 247 -12.42 -2.14 -11.73
N ASN A 248 -12.85 -0.87 -11.74
CA ASN A 248 -12.42 0.13 -12.72
C ASN A 248 -11.80 1.36 -12.07
N THR A 249 -11.42 1.26 -10.78
CA THR A 249 -10.80 2.37 -10.04
C THR A 249 -9.46 2.76 -10.67
N LEU A 250 -9.28 4.01 -11.05
CA LEU A 250 -7.99 4.53 -11.51
C LEU A 250 -7.09 4.76 -10.29
N CYS A 251 -6.12 3.89 -10.08
CA CYS A 251 -5.17 3.99 -8.97
C CYS A 251 -3.86 3.25 -9.29
N GLY A 252 -2.81 3.58 -8.56
CA GLY A 252 -1.45 3.05 -8.74
C GLY A 252 -0.45 4.13 -9.13
N THR A 253 0.78 3.73 -9.37
CA THR A 253 1.87 4.59 -9.83
C THR A 253 1.91 4.58 -11.37
N PRO A 254 1.85 5.75 -12.05
CA PRO A 254 1.62 5.84 -13.51
C PRO A 254 2.55 4.97 -14.35
N GLU A 255 3.84 4.91 -14.02
CA GLU A 255 4.85 4.15 -14.77
C GLU A 255 4.59 2.63 -14.69
N TYR A 256 3.96 2.16 -13.60
CA TYR A 256 3.69 0.75 -13.31
C TYR A 256 2.26 0.31 -13.64
N MET A 257 1.38 1.26 -13.96
CA MET A 257 -0.02 0.94 -14.25
C MET A 257 -0.19 0.16 -15.55
N ALA A 258 -1.01 -0.86 -15.52
CA ALA A 258 -1.42 -1.61 -16.70
C ALA A 258 -2.28 -0.76 -17.65
N PRO A 259 -2.24 -1.00 -18.99
CA PRO A 259 -2.97 -0.22 -19.97
C PRO A 259 -4.48 -0.15 -19.74
N GLU A 260 -5.07 -1.24 -19.28
CA GLU A 260 -6.50 -1.34 -18.97
C GLU A 260 -6.94 -0.40 -17.83
N ILE A 261 -6.03 -0.09 -16.86
CA ILE A 261 -6.29 0.88 -15.79
C ILE A 261 -6.41 2.28 -16.37
N PHE A 262 -5.48 2.70 -17.25
CA PHE A 262 -5.54 3.99 -17.94
C PHE A 262 -6.78 4.14 -18.83
N LYS A 263 -7.15 3.06 -19.53
CA LYS A 263 -8.33 3.01 -20.39
C LYS A 263 -9.64 2.94 -19.60
N ARG A 264 -9.58 2.95 -18.23
CA ARG A 264 -10.74 2.82 -17.34
C ARG A 264 -11.59 1.59 -17.64
N GLN A 265 -10.97 0.54 -18.14
CA GLN A 265 -11.61 -0.75 -18.34
C GLN A 265 -11.74 -1.49 -17.01
N TYR A 266 -12.63 -2.48 -16.96
CA TYR A 266 -12.71 -3.36 -15.81
C TYR A 266 -11.48 -4.28 -15.77
N TYR A 267 -10.81 -4.34 -14.62
CA TYR A 267 -9.61 -5.13 -14.41
C TYR A 267 -9.67 -5.95 -13.12
N GLY A 268 -8.84 -6.95 -13.01
CA GLY A 268 -8.71 -7.82 -11.86
C GLY A 268 -7.26 -8.01 -11.44
N GLN A 269 -6.91 -9.24 -11.08
CA GLN A 269 -5.60 -9.61 -10.53
C GLN A 269 -4.45 -9.48 -11.54
N GLU A 270 -4.74 -9.51 -12.83
CA GLU A 270 -3.77 -9.47 -13.93
C GLU A 270 -2.90 -8.20 -13.94
N VAL A 271 -3.34 -7.12 -13.29
CA VAL A 271 -2.60 -5.85 -13.24
C VAL A 271 -1.31 -5.92 -12.42
N ASP A 272 -1.27 -6.77 -11.37
CA ASP A 272 -0.06 -6.94 -10.56
C ASP A 272 1.05 -7.66 -11.36
N TRP A 273 0.69 -8.56 -12.27
CA TRP A 273 1.64 -9.22 -13.18
C TRP A 273 2.23 -8.25 -14.21
N TRP A 274 1.44 -7.28 -14.69
CA TRP A 274 1.97 -6.20 -15.52
C TRP A 274 2.98 -5.36 -14.73
N SER A 275 2.64 -4.95 -13.50
CA SER A 275 3.53 -4.16 -12.63
C SER A 275 4.83 -4.91 -12.33
N LEU A 276 4.78 -6.24 -12.13
CA LEU A 276 5.96 -7.10 -12.03
C LEU A 276 6.79 -7.05 -13.31
N GLY A 277 6.16 -7.02 -14.49
CA GLY A 277 6.86 -6.88 -15.78
C GLY A 277 7.60 -5.54 -15.89
N VAL A 278 6.95 -4.44 -15.49
CA VAL A 278 7.57 -3.11 -15.44
C VAL A 278 8.75 -3.09 -14.49
N LEU A 279 8.58 -3.63 -13.28
CA LEU A 279 9.66 -3.73 -12.29
C LEU A 279 10.82 -4.59 -12.79
N THR A 280 10.54 -5.71 -13.46
CA THR A 280 11.56 -6.57 -14.07
C THR A 280 12.35 -5.83 -15.14
N CYS A 281 11.67 -5.07 -16.00
CA CYS A 281 12.32 -4.23 -17.01
C CYS A 281 13.22 -3.18 -16.35
N PHE A 282 12.75 -2.51 -15.31
CA PHE A 282 13.51 -1.51 -14.56
C PHE A 282 14.76 -2.11 -13.90
N MET A 283 14.65 -3.29 -13.26
CA MET A 283 15.80 -4.00 -12.69
C MET A 283 16.86 -4.37 -13.73
N LEU A 284 16.45 -4.82 -14.92
CA LEU A 284 17.36 -5.27 -15.98
C LEU A 284 17.99 -4.13 -16.76
N THR A 285 17.33 -2.99 -16.90
CA THR A 285 17.70 -1.93 -17.84
C THR A 285 17.88 -0.55 -17.22
N ASN A 286 17.53 -0.38 -15.93
CA ASN A 286 17.43 0.90 -15.24
C ASN A 286 16.55 1.92 -16.00
N LYS A 287 15.60 1.41 -16.81
CA LYS A 287 14.63 2.22 -17.55
C LYS A 287 13.26 1.55 -17.51
N TYR A 288 12.23 2.37 -17.54
CA TYR A 288 10.87 1.87 -17.65
C TYR A 288 10.55 1.48 -19.10
N PRO A 289 9.70 0.47 -19.33
CA PRO A 289 9.11 0.24 -20.64
C PRO A 289 8.20 1.41 -21.02
N TYR A 290 7.83 1.52 -22.29
CA TYR A 290 6.90 2.54 -22.71
C TYR A 290 5.56 2.39 -22.00
N SER A 291 5.12 3.42 -21.30
CA SER A 291 3.91 3.39 -20.47
C SER A 291 2.69 3.96 -21.22
N ALA A 292 1.50 3.51 -20.83
CA ALA A 292 0.25 4.08 -21.35
C ALA A 292 0.05 5.55 -20.93
N SER A 293 0.70 6.03 -19.86
CA SER A 293 0.68 7.44 -19.45
C SER A 293 1.41 8.35 -20.46
N SER A 294 2.47 7.84 -21.09
CA SER A 294 3.22 8.58 -22.11
C SER A 294 2.36 8.83 -23.38
N GLU A 295 1.46 7.90 -23.69
CA GLU A 295 0.49 8.01 -24.78
C GLU A 295 -0.47 9.19 -24.58
N LEU A 296 -0.97 9.37 -23.35
CA LEU A 296 -1.89 10.49 -23.02
C LEU A 296 -1.19 11.85 -23.01
N LEU A 297 0.11 11.89 -22.69
CA LEU A 297 0.89 13.14 -22.63
C LEU A 297 1.41 13.58 -24.00
N ALA A 298 1.58 12.64 -24.93
CA ALA A 298 2.13 12.95 -26.26
C ALA A 298 1.16 13.74 -27.15
N GLY A 299 -0.14 13.72 -26.87
CA GLY A 299 -1.15 14.40 -27.67
C GLY A 299 -1.09 14.00 -29.15
N ASP A 300 -1.97 14.53 -29.98
CA ASP A 300 -2.19 14.20 -31.41
C ASP A 300 -1.02 14.61 -32.35
N ARG A 301 0.21 14.60 -31.85
CA ARG A 301 1.41 15.04 -32.60
C ARG A 301 2.14 13.93 -33.32
N GLY A 302 1.49 13.10 -34.11
CA GLY A 302 2.09 12.36 -35.23
C GLY A 302 3.46 11.68 -35.08
N LEU A 303 3.98 11.53 -33.84
CA LEU A 303 5.25 10.88 -33.53
C LEU A 303 5.03 9.38 -33.33
N ASN A 304 5.93 8.57 -33.89
CA ASN A 304 5.97 7.11 -33.86
C ASN A 304 5.31 6.50 -32.63
N TYR A 305 4.12 5.95 -32.80
CA TYR A 305 3.28 5.41 -31.75
C TYR A 305 3.89 4.12 -31.22
N MET A 306 4.54 4.19 -30.05
CA MET A 306 5.02 3.01 -29.36
C MET A 306 3.90 2.42 -28.50
N SER A 307 3.58 1.15 -28.69
CA SER A 307 2.56 0.50 -27.87
C SER A 307 3.03 0.33 -26.43
N PRO A 308 2.12 0.43 -25.42
CA PRO A 308 2.45 0.16 -24.04
C PRO A 308 3.15 -1.19 -23.89
N GLY A 309 4.20 -1.23 -23.06
CA GLY A 309 5.03 -2.43 -22.86
C GLY A 309 6.19 -2.59 -23.84
N THR A 310 6.35 -1.66 -24.82
CA THR A 310 7.55 -1.64 -25.67
C THR A 310 8.79 -1.43 -24.80
N LEU A 311 9.79 -2.28 -25.01
CA LEU A 311 11.03 -2.26 -24.23
C LEU A 311 11.92 -1.08 -24.62
N PRO A 312 12.71 -0.53 -23.69
CA PRO A 312 13.66 0.54 -23.97
C PRO A 312 14.81 0.03 -24.86
N SER A 313 15.48 0.95 -25.58
CA SER A 313 16.54 0.61 -26.54
C SER A 313 17.70 -0.21 -25.94
N ASN A 314 18.07 0.06 -24.68
CA ASN A 314 19.13 -0.69 -23.99
C ASN A 314 18.72 -2.13 -23.58
N ALA A 315 17.46 -2.52 -23.76
CA ALA A 315 17.01 -3.90 -23.59
C ALA A 315 17.59 -4.86 -24.66
N GLU A 316 18.30 -4.35 -25.67
CA GLU A 316 19.04 -5.21 -26.62
C GLU A 316 20.14 -6.04 -25.94
N ASN A 317 20.68 -5.56 -24.83
CA ASN A 317 21.79 -6.18 -24.11
C ASN A 317 21.39 -7.32 -23.14
N ILE A 318 20.09 -7.52 -22.88
CA ILE A 318 19.61 -8.60 -22.02
C ILE A 318 19.44 -9.91 -22.80
N SER A 319 19.45 -11.04 -22.08
CA SER A 319 19.32 -12.36 -22.70
C SER A 319 18.01 -12.56 -23.47
N PRO A 320 17.96 -13.44 -24.47
CA PRO A 320 16.71 -13.82 -25.13
C PRO A 320 15.65 -14.35 -24.16
N ALA A 321 16.06 -15.06 -23.10
CA ALA A 321 15.19 -15.59 -22.07
C ALA A 321 14.54 -14.46 -21.24
N ALA A 322 15.31 -13.44 -20.87
CA ALA A 322 14.78 -12.26 -20.18
C ALA A 322 13.85 -11.44 -21.07
N LYS A 323 14.16 -11.31 -22.37
CA LYS A 323 13.28 -10.65 -23.35
C LYS A 323 11.94 -11.38 -23.50
N ASP A 324 11.94 -12.72 -23.54
CA ASP A 324 10.69 -13.52 -23.62
C ASP A 324 9.85 -13.33 -22.35
N LEU A 325 10.47 -13.35 -21.17
CA LEU A 325 9.79 -13.07 -19.91
C LEU A 325 9.10 -11.71 -19.95
N LEU A 326 9.83 -10.64 -20.31
CA LEU A 326 9.30 -9.28 -20.38
C LEU A 326 8.13 -9.17 -21.37
N LYS A 327 8.26 -9.75 -22.58
CA LYS A 327 7.20 -9.74 -23.59
C LYS A 327 5.91 -10.40 -23.11
N ARG A 328 6.01 -11.43 -22.27
CA ARG A 328 4.84 -12.14 -21.72
C ARG A 328 4.20 -11.40 -20.54
N LEU A 329 5.01 -10.78 -19.67
CA LEU A 329 4.49 -9.97 -18.56
C LEU A 329 3.90 -8.64 -19.06
N LEU A 330 4.58 -7.97 -20.00
CA LEU A 330 4.17 -6.69 -20.59
C LEU A 330 3.25 -6.85 -21.80
N GLN A 331 2.42 -7.89 -21.80
CA GLN A 331 1.39 -8.07 -22.82
C GLN A 331 0.24 -7.10 -22.56
N PRO A 332 -0.07 -6.17 -23.52
CA PRO A 332 -1.14 -5.19 -23.33
C PRO A 332 -2.53 -5.83 -23.15
N ASP A 333 -2.80 -6.95 -23.84
CA ASP A 333 -4.02 -7.71 -23.64
C ASP A 333 -3.91 -8.53 -22.35
N PRO A 334 -4.73 -8.25 -21.31
CA PRO A 334 -4.69 -8.98 -20.05
C PRO A 334 -5.05 -10.46 -20.18
N CYS A 335 -5.78 -10.87 -21.23
CA CYS A 335 -6.12 -12.27 -21.49
C CYS A 335 -4.91 -13.10 -21.95
N LEU A 336 -3.97 -12.46 -22.66
CA LEU A 336 -2.74 -13.07 -23.19
C LEU A 336 -1.57 -12.90 -22.24
N ARG A 337 -1.70 -12.02 -21.24
CA ARG A 337 -0.67 -11.73 -20.25
C ARG A 337 -0.37 -12.95 -19.38
N LEU A 338 0.92 -13.17 -19.08
CA LEU A 338 1.36 -14.14 -18.09
C LEU A 338 0.83 -13.73 -16.72
N ARG A 339 0.10 -14.65 -16.02
CA ARG A 339 -0.62 -14.34 -14.78
C ARG A 339 -0.70 -15.51 -13.79
N SER A 340 0.28 -16.43 -13.81
CA SER A 340 0.35 -17.51 -12.84
C SER A 340 1.77 -18.03 -12.65
N LEU A 341 2.07 -18.56 -11.46
CA LEU A 341 3.35 -19.21 -11.18
C LEU A 341 3.62 -20.39 -12.10
N LEU A 342 2.59 -21.19 -12.42
CA LEU A 342 2.73 -22.33 -13.32
C LEU A 342 3.20 -21.91 -14.72
N SER A 343 2.64 -20.81 -15.24
CA SER A 343 3.06 -20.25 -16.52
C SER A 343 4.46 -19.65 -16.44
N LEU A 344 4.80 -18.98 -15.34
CA LEU A 344 6.12 -18.42 -15.08
C LEU A 344 7.19 -19.52 -15.00
N GLN A 345 6.92 -20.63 -14.31
CA GLN A 345 7.82 -21.77 -14.16
C GLN A 345 8.26 -22.38 -15.52
N ARG A 346 7.41 -22.28 -16.55
CA ARG A 346 7.65 -22.88 -17.87
C ARG A 346 8.46 -22.00 -18.82
N ILE A 347 8.79 -20.76 -18.42
CA ILE A 347 9.55 -19.83 -19.27
C ILE A 347 11.04 -20.16 -19.20
N ALA A 348 11.75 -19.96 -20.30
CA ALA A 348 13.20 -20.23 -20.41
C ALA A 348 14.02 -19.52 -19.31
N PHE A 349 13.59 -18.33 -18.86
CA PHE A 349 14.23 -17.58 -17.78
C PHE A 349 14.28 -18.32 -16.44
N PHE A 350 13.33 -19.22 -16.19
CA PHE A 350 13.25 -20.07 -14.98
C PHE A 350 13.57 -21.54 -15.24
N MET A 351 14.04 -21.88 -16.44
CA MET A 351 14.41 -23.28 -16.76
C MET A 351 15.52 -23.75 -15.83
N GLY A 352 15.36 -24.93 -15.23
CA GLY A 352 16.31 -25.48 -14.25
C GLY A 352 16.12 -24.96 -12.81
N HIS A 353 15.21 -24.01 -12.56
CA HIS A 353 14.90 -23.49 -11.23
C HIS A 353 13.46 -23.85 -10.84
N ASN A 354 13.27 -24.34 -9.61
CA ASN A 354 11.93 -24.53 -9.03
C ASN A 354 11.52 -23.25 -8.29
N LEU A 355 10.46 -22.57 -8.73
CA LEU A 355 9.99 -21.33 -8.11
C LEU A 355 9.70 -21.50 -6.61
N GLN A 356 9.12 -22.63 -6.18
CA GLN A 356 8.82 -22.87 -4.76
C GLN A 356 10.09 -22.96 -3.89
N SER A 357 11.25 -23.30 -4.48
CA SER A 357 12.51 -23.36 -3.74
C SER A 357 13.00 -22.00 -3.23
N PHE A 358 12.58 -20.90 -3.89
CA PHE A 358 12.93 -19.53 -3.45
C PHE A 358 12.28 -19.15 -2.12
N MET A 359 11.17 -19.82 -1.72
CA MET A 359 10.57 -19.65 -0.38
C MET A 359 11.54 -19.94 0.75
N ALA A 360 12.52 -20.79 0.51
CA ALA A 360 13.51 -21.17 1.52
C ALA A 360 14.67 -20.18 1.71
N LYS A 361 14.72 -19.09 0.90
CA LYS A 361 15.74 -18.02 1.00
C LYS A 361 17.19 -18.56 1.07
N LYS A 362 17.53 -19.57 0.28
CA LYS A 362 18.84 -20.28 0.36
C LYS A 362 20.02 -19.45 -0.12
N GLU A 363 19.81 -18.60 -1.11
CA GLU A 363 20.85 -17.81 -1.75
C GLU A 363 20.64 -16.33 -1.42
N SER A 364 21.54 -15.74 -0.63
CA SER A 364 21.47 -14.32 -0.28
C SER A 364 21.80 -13.44 -1.50
N PRO A 365 20.87 -12.60 -1.98
CA PRO A 365 21.13 -11.67 -3.07
C PRO A 365 22.26 -10.69 -2.75
N PHE A 366 22.40 -10.22 -1.52
CA PHE A 366 23.50 -9.32 -1.14
C PHE A 366 24.87 -9.99 -1.20
N LYS A 367 24.98 -11.26 -0.80
CA LYS A 367 26.23 -12.01 -0.94
C LYS A 367 26.61 -12.20 -2.41
N LEU A 368 25.64 -12.50 -3.28
CA LEU A 368 25.85 -12.63 -4.73
C LEU A 368 26.25 -11.30 -5.38
N LEU A 369 25.76 -10.16 -4.88
CA LEU A 369 26.19 -8.82 -5.31
C LEU A 369 27.51 -8.36 -4.70
N GLY A 370 28.12 -9.15 -3.79
CA GLY A 370 29.32 -8.73 -3.06
C GLY A 370 29.06 -7.54 -2.10
N ARG A 371 27.82 -7.28 -1.75
CA ARG A 371 27.43 -6.16 -0.88
C ARG A 371 27.63 -6.55 0.58
N LYS A 372 28.41 -5.73 1.32
CA LYS A 372 28.44 -5.82 2.78
C LYS A 372 27.27 -5.04 3.35
N ILE A 373 26.53 -5.62 4.28
CA ILE A 373 25.47 -4.95 5.02
C ILE A 373 26.11 -3.80 5.78
N GLN A 374 25.80 -2.56 5.42
CA GLN A 374 26.17 -1.40 6.23
C GLN A 374 25.18 -1.33 7.39
N VAL A 375 25.62 -1.68 8.59
CA VAL A 375 24.90 -1.33 9.81
C VAL A 375 24.97 0.20 9.91
N GLU A 376 23.85 0.88 9.61
CA GLU A 376 23.78 2.32 9.74
C GLU A 376 24.13 2.76 11.15
N ASP A 377 25.08 3.69 11.21
CA ASP A 377 25.64 4.28 12.42
C ASP A 377 24.54 4.90 13.30
N GLU A 378 24.62 4.69 14.61
CA GLU A 378 23.66 5.12 15.61
C GLU A 378 23.61 6.66 15.66
N ARG A 379 22.69 7.28 14.89
CA ARG A 379 22.38 8.69 15.06
C ARG A 379 21.67 8.89 16.39
N ARG A 380 22.04 9.96 17.12
CA ARG A 380 21.52 10.28 18.45
C ARG A 380 20.00 10.20 18.51
N PRO A 381 19.43 9.59 19.58
CA PRO A 381 17.98 9.53 19.78
C PRO A 381 17.35 10.92 19.72
N LYS A 382 16.25 11.09 19.00
CA LYS A 382 15.45 12.32 19.05
C LYS A 382 14.47 12.24 20.22
N GLU A 383 14.24 13.37 20.87
CA GLU A 383 13.22 13.46 21.91
C GLU A 383 11.83 13.09 21.35
N PHE A 384 11.11 12.29 22.11
CA PHE A 384 9.75 11.88 21.79
C PHE A 384 8.79 13.05 22.00
N SER A 385 8.12 13.50 20.96
CA SER A 385 6.96 14.37 21.09
C SER A 385 5.70 13.51 21.23
N ASP A 386 4.88 13.78 22.24
CA ASP A 386 3.57 13.14 22.39
C ASP A 386 2.70 13.48 21.18
N PHE A 387 2.50 12.52 20.28
CA PHE A 387 1.76 12.72 19.02
C PHE A 387 0.29 13.09 19.24
N ASP A 388 -0.30 12.68 20.35
CA ASP A 388 -1.68 13.03 20.67
C ASP A 388 -1.81 14.47 21.23
N SER A 389 -0.74 15.04 21.80
CA SER A 389 -0.67 16.42 22.27
C SER A 389 -0.21 17.39 21.19
N SER A 390 0.85 17.06 20.43
CA SER A 390 1.49 17.97 19.48
C SER A 390 0.69 18.23 18.19
N ILE A 391 -0.22 17.34 17.79
CA ILE A 391 -1.08 17.54 16.61
C ILE A 391 -2.15 18.61 16.87
N GLY A 392 -2.53 18.85 18.16
CA GLY A 392 -3.48 19.90 18.54
C GLY A 392 -2.95 21.33 18.24
N ASP A 393 -1.67 21.57 18.51
CA ASP A 393 -1.08 22.90 18.37
C ASP A 393 -0.78 23.29 16.92
N SER A 394 -0.55 22.32 16.04
CA SER A 394 -0.31 22.59 14.61
C SER A 394 -1.60 22.82 13.81
N LEU A 395 -2.74 22.31 14.28
CA LEU A 395 -4.05 22.53 13.63
C LEU A 395 -4.68 23.86 14.08
N SER A 396 -4.55 24.25 15.35
CA SER A 396 -5.05 25.53 15.84
C SER A 396 -4.33 26.71 15.15
N ARG A 397 -3.01 26.60 14.92
CA ARG A 397 -2.22 27.61 14.16
C ARG A 397 -2.57 27.70 12.68
N ALA A 398 -3.16 26.68 12.09
CA ALA A 398 -3.60 26.68 10.69
C ALA A 398 -5.02 27.25 10.51
N GLU A 399 -5.86 27.16 11.54
CA GLU A 399 -7.21 27.74 11.53
C GLU A 399 -7.18 29.24 11.82
N ASP A 400 -6.33 29.71 12.76
CA ASP A 400 -6.17 31.14 13.07
C ASP A 400 -5.62 31.97 11.88
N ARG A 401 -4.91 31.37 10.94
CA ARG A 401 -4.44 32.05 9.72
C ARG A 401 -5.48 32.15 8.58
N ARG A 402 -6.64 31.54 8.73
CA ARG A 402 -7.73 31.60 7.73
C ARG A 402 -8.81 32.63 8.07
N PHE A 403 -8.74 33.26 9.23
CA PHE A 403 -9.69 34.29 9.66
C PHE A 403 -9.09 35.70 9.60
N ASP A 404 -7.78 35.84 9.25
CA ASP A 404 -7.08 37.13 9.12
C ASP A 404 -6.73 37.49 7.64
N GLU A 405 -7.31 36.83 6.65
CA GLU A 405 -7.35 37.21 5.23
C GLU A 405 -8.83 37.18 4.77
#